data_9cff59364748c448ee6ee15bbead35c0
#
_entry.id   9cff59364748c448ee6ee15bbead35c0
#
_cell.length_a   1.000
_cell.length_b   1.000
_cell.length_c   1.000
_cell.angle_alpha   90.00
_cell.angle_beta   90.00
_cell.angle_gamma   90.00
#
_symmetry.space_group_name_H-M   'P 1'
#
loop_
_entity.id
_entity.type
_entity.pdbx_description
1 polymer ?
#
loop_
_entity_poly.entity_id
_entity_poly.type
_entity_poly.pdbx_seq_one_letter_code
_entity_poly.pdbx_strand_id
1 'polypeptide(L)'
;MVDFNRIIERRGTHASKWDNMAKLSGITAPDAIPMWVADMDFAAPPGVTAALTAEVERAVHGYYADTGTWAQALADWMKRRHDLTIDPAWVSPTPGIVSGLGLILQAVTEPGDEVVLFPPAYHAFRKIIVANERRILDCQLVNNQGRYAMDLDALATQLTPRTKIVFLCSPHNPGGTVWSPDELRALATFCAERDLYLVSDEIHCDLVYSGHKHTPTLAAAPEIAARLFTCVAATKTFNLAGAHVGACVTSNPALKKKLDARIGASGLGSYNGFGMAATEAGWRTGEAWLDELLVYLEANRDLFDTLIEDAAPGARSMRLDATYLAWVDFSGTGLASTDVADRVAKRARIFASPGQQFGPGGDSWLRFNLATPRPILVDALARLEDAFADLRSGQ
;
A
#
# COMPACT_ATOMS: atom_id res chain seq x y z
N MET A 1 -15.18 -21.69 -4.02
CA MET A 1 -14.09 -21.56 -3.04
C MET A 1 -12.77 -21.49 -3.81
N VAL A 2 -11.99 -20.47 -3.54
CA VAL A 2 -10.68 -20.26 -4.21
C VAL A 2 -9.61 -21.05 -3.48
N ASP A 3 -8.74 -21.76 -4.22
CA ASP A 3 -7.60 -22.46 -3.62
C ASP A 3 -6.39 -21.51 -3.52
N PHE A 4 -6.26 -20.82 -2.41
CA PHE A 4 -5.12 -19.95 -2.09
C PHE A 4 -3.84 -20.73 -1.71
N ASN A 5 -3.89 -22.05 -1.51
CA ASN A 5 -2.70 -22.88 -1.32
C ASN A 5 -2.03 -23.26 -2.65
N ARG A 6 -2.72 -23.05 -3.78
CA ARG A 6 -2.16 -23.37 -5.08
C ARG A 6 -0.95 -22.49 -5.37
N ILE A 7 0.20 -23.12 -5.59
CA ILE A 7 1.42 -22.45 -6.02
C ILE A 7 1.34 -22.20 -7.53
N ILE A 8 1.43 -20.92 -7.90
CA ILE A 8 1.46 -20.47 -9.30
C ILE A 8 2.90 -20.11 -9.63
N GLU A 9 3.50 -20.78 -10.61
CA GLU A 9 4.84 -20.42 -11.05
C GLU A 9 4.83 -19.06 -11.75
N ARG A 10 5.66 -18.14 -11.24
CA ARG A 10 5.74 -16.76 -11.71
C ARG A 10 7.13 -16.38 -12.22
N ARG A 11 8.11 -17.28 -12.12
CA ARG A 11 9.45 -17.07 -12.70
C ARG A 11 9.39 -17.13 -14.22
N GLY A 12 10.10 -16.22 -14.87
CA GLY A 12 10.11 -16.12 -16.34
C GLY A 12 8.83 -15.55 -16.95
N THR A 13 7.95 -14.95 -16.13
CA THR A 13 6.68 -14.34 -16.57
C THR A 13 6.73 -12.81 -16.59
N HIS A 14 7.90 -12.21 -16.44
CA HIS A 14 8.11 -10.78 -16.21
C HIS A 14 7.49 -10.26 -14.90
N ALA A 15 7.19 -11.15 -13.96
CA ALA A 15 6.71 -10.77 -12.64
C ALA A 15 7.83 -10.12 -11.83
N SER A 16 7.73 -8.81 -11.59
CA SER A 16 8.78 -8.02 -10.90
C SER A 16 9.19 -8.64 -9.56
N LYS A 17 8.24 -9.17 -8.80
CA LYS A 17 8.46 -9.83 -7.51
C LYS A 17 9.46 -10.97 -7.61
N TRP A 18 9.36 -11.80 -8.67
CA TRP A 18 10.15 -13.00 -8.88
C TRP A 18 11.38 -12.74 -9.77
N ASP A 19 11.21 -12.10 -10.92
CA ASP A 19 12.24 -11.99 -11.95
C ASP A 19 13.27 -10.88 -11.65
N ASN A 20 12.89 -9.82 -10.90
CA ASN A 20 13.81 -8.77 -10.49
C ASN A 20 14.52 -9.05 -9.15
N MET A 21 14.15 -10.11 -8.43
CA MET A 21 14.71 -10.41 -7.10
C MET A 21 16.23 -10.53 -7.14
N ALA A 22 16.77 -11.36 -8.01
CA ALA A 22 18.21 -11.58 -8.12
C ALA A 22 18.98 -10.29 -8.43
N LYS A 23 18.45 -9.44 -9.32
CA LYS A 23 19.05 -8.14 -9.68
C LYS A 23 19.07 -7.16 -8.52
N LEU A 24 18.04 -7.15 -7.69
CA LEU A 24 17.86 -6.16 -6.63
C LEU A 24 18.50 -6.58 -5.30
N SER A 25 18.52 -7.89 -5.01
CA SER A 25 19.00 -8.43 -3.74
C SER A 25 20.36 -9.14 -3.84
N GLY A 26 20.79 -9.50 -5.04
CA GLY A 26 21.94 -10.37 -5.24
C GLY A 26 21.69 -11.85 -4.92
N ILE A 27 20.47 -12.24 -4.53
CA ILE A 27 20.10 -13.63 -4.22
C ILE A 27 19.83 -14.36 -5.54
N THR A 28 20.74 -15.26 -5.92
CA THR A 28 20.65 -16.02 -7.19
C THR A 28 20.20 -17.48 -6.97
N ALA A 29 19.97 -17.89 -5.73
CA ALA A 29 19.52 -19.25 -5.41
C ALA A 29 18.17 -19.53 -6.11
N PRO A 30 18.02 -20.68 -6.79
CA PRO A 30 16.81 -20.98 -7.57
C PRO A 30 15.57 -21.19 -6.70
N ASP A 31 15.77 -21.53 -5.44
CA ASP A 31 14.73 -21.71 -4.42
C ASP A 31 14.48 -20.48 -3.55
N ALA A 32 15.04 -19.32 -3.91
CA ALA A 32 14.84 -18.09 -3.16
C ALA A 32 13.37 -17.64 -3.13
N ILE A 33 12.93 -17.11 -1.99
CA ILE A 33 11.56 -16.70 -1.74
C ILE A 33 11.45 -15.16 -1.74
N PRO A 34 10.70 -14.56 -2.66
CA PRO A 34 10.48 -13.11 -2.67
C PRO A 34 9.31 -12.72 -1.74
N MET A 35 9.63 -11.97 -0.69
CA MET A 35 8.64 -11.41 0.26
C MET A 35 8.74 -9.87 0.34
N TRP A 36 9.12 -9.19 -0.73
CA TRP A 36 9.46 -7.76 -0.73
C TRP A 36 8.41 -6.86 -1.35
N VAL A 37 8.00 -7.11 -2.59
CA VAL A 37 7.04 -6.26 -3.30
C VAL A 37 5.61 -6.56 -2.89
N ALA A 38 4.79 -5.51 -2.81
CA ALA A 38 3.40 -5.61 -2.40
C ALA A 38 2.48 -6.01 -3.59
N ASP A 39 2.68 -7.21 -4.12
CA ASP A 39 1.73 -7.95 -4.94
C ASP A 39 1.53 -9.36 -4.36
N MET A 40 0.45 -10.02 -4.68
CA MET A 40 0.11 -11.34 -4.14
C MET A 40 0.55 -12.45 -5.09
N ASP A 41 0.76 -13.65 -4.56
CA ASP A 41 1.02 -14.86 -5.36
C ASP A 41 -0.25 -15.68 -5.63
N PHE A 42 -1.41 -15.03 -5.57
CA PHE A 42 -2.72 -15.63 -5.82
C PHE A 42 -3.28 -15.21 -7.19
N ALA A 43 -4.10 -16.07 -7.80
CA ALA A 43 -4.88 -15.70 -8.96
C ALA A 43 -5.87 -14.59 -8.62
N ALA A 44 -6.06 -13.65 -9.54
CA ALA A 44 -7.10 -12.62 -9.42
C ALA A 44 -8.51 -13.23 -9.38
N PRO A 45 -9.54 -12.48 -8.94
CA PRO A 45 -10.92 -12.96 -8.96
C PRO A 45 -11.34 -13.48 -10.34
N PRO A 46 -12.12 -14.58 -10.40
CA PRO A 46 -12.54 -15.17 -11.69
C PRO A 46 -13.23 -14.17 -12.63
N GLY A 47 -14.05 -13.25 -12.07
CA GLY A 47 -14.73 -12.22 -12.86
C GLY A 47 -13.76 -11.24 -13.52
N VAL A 48 -12.60 -10.97 -12.91
CA VAL A 48 -11.54 -10.15 -13.53
C VAL A 48 -10.96 -10.89 -14.73
N THR A 49 -10.63 -12.17 -14.58
CA THR A 49 -10.12 -12.99 -15.69
C THR A 49 -11.13 -13.06 -16.84
N ALA A 50 -12.41 -13.25 -16.52
CA ALA A 50 -13.48 -13.27 -17.52
C ALA A 50 -13.60 -11.94 -18.28
N ALA A 51 -13.52 -10.80 -17.57
CA ALA A 51 -13.58 -9.48 -18.19
C ALA A 51 -12.37 -9.24 -19.13
N LEU A 52 -11.16 -9.61 -18.71
CA LEU A 52 -9.97 -9.52 -19.56
C LEU A 52 -10.05 -10.43 -20.78
N THR A 53 -10.56 -11.65 -20.64
CA THR A 53 -10.80 -12.57 -21.77
C THR A 53 -11.76 -11.97 -22.77
N ALA A 54 -12.87 -11.38 -22.31
CA ALA A 54 -13.81 -10.72 -23.19
C ALA A 54 -13.19 -9.52 -23.96
N GLU A 55 -12.29 -8.75 -23.32
CA GLU A 55 -11.54 -7.69 -24.01
C GLU A 55 -10.62 -8.24 -25.10
N VAL A 56 -9.93 -9.36 -24.85
CA VAL A 56 -9.07 -10.03 -25.84
C VAL A 56 -9.93 -10.57 -27.00
N GLU A 57 -11.04 -11.25 -26.72
CA GLU A 57 -11.93 -11.84 -27.72
C GLU A 57 -12.62 -10.80 -28.61
N ARG A 58 -12.81 -9.54 -28.11
CA ARG A 58 -13.33 -8.42 -28.90
C ARG A 58 -12.42 -8.07 -30.10
N ALA A 59 -11.14 -8.42 -30.05
CA ALA A 59 -10.11 -8.31 -31.09
C ALA A 59 -9.88 -6.91 -31.67
N VAL A 60 -10.61 -5.88 -31.21
CA VAL A 60 -10.39 -4.47 -31.60
C VAL A 60 -10.11 -3.65 -30.34
N HIS A 61 -8.86 -3.21 -30.19
CA HIS A 61 -8.36 -2.56 -28.98
C HIS A 61 -8.13 -1.07 -29.24
N GLY A 62 -9.22 -0.32 -29.46
CA GLY A 62 -9.21 1.12 -29.67
C GLY A 62 -9.09 1.92 -28.36
N TYR A 63 -9.23 3.25 -28.46
CA TYR A 63 -9.20 4.13 -27.31
C TYR A 63 -10.39 3.86 -26.38
N TYR A 64 -10.10 3.85 -25.08
CA TYR A 64 -11.14 3.78 -24.05
C TYR A 64 -11.74 5.19 -23.87
N ALA A 65 -13.06 5.32 -24.06
CA ALA A 65 -13.70 6.64 -24.19
C ALA A 65 -14.44 7.07 -22.91
N ASP A 66 -15.17 6.15 -22.25
CA ASP A 66 -16.07 6.50 -21.15
C ASP A 66 -15.59 5.89 -19.82
N THR A 67 -15.30 6.78 -18.87
CA THR A 67 -14.91 6.39 -17.50
C THR A 67 -16.11 6.39 -16.53
N GLY A 68 -17.31 6.74 -16.98
CA GLY A 68 -18.50 6.88 -16.13
C GLY A 68 -18.91 5.58 -15.48
N THR A 69 -18.96 4.47 -16.24
CA THR A 69 -19.29 3.15 -15.69
C THR A 69 -18.24 2.66 -14.69
N TRP A 70 -16.99 2.93 -14.95
CA TRP A 70 -15.86 2.61 -14.07
C TRP A 70 -15.92 3.43 -12.76
N ALA A 71 -16.15 4.74 -12.85
CA ALA A 71 -16.31 5.62 -11.70
C ALA A 71 -17.53 5.25 -10.86
N GLN A 72 -18.64 4.86 -11.51
CA GLN A 72 -19.82 4.34 -10.84
C GLN A 72 -19.53 3.03 -10.10
N ALA A 73 -18.76 2.10 -10.70
CA ALA A 73 -18.37 0.86 -10.03
C ALA A 73 -17.55 1.12 -8.77
N LEU A 74 -16.62 2.10 -8.81
CA LEU A 74 -15.90 2.55 -7.61
C LEU A 74 -16.85 3.15 -6.57
N ALA A 75 -17.78 4.02 -6.98
CA ALA A 75 -18.73 4.66 -6.05
C ALA A 75 -19.61 3.61 -5.37
N ASP A 76 -20.13 2.63 -6.12
CA ASP A 76 -20.93 1.52 -5.60
C ASP A 76 -20.11 0.66 -4.63
N TRP A 77 -18.83 0.40 -4.94
CA TRP A 77 -17.90 -0.33 -4.07
C TRP A 77 -17.68 0.39 -2.75
N MET A 78 -17.34 1.68 -2.80
CA MET A 78 -17.11 2.50 -1.60
C MET A 78 -18.37 2.57 -0.72
N LYS A 79 -19.54 2.64 -1.33
CA LYS A 79 -20.80 2.60 -0.58
C LYS A 79 -21.04 1.25 0.11
N ARG A 80 -20.82 0.13 -0.62
CA ARG A 80 -21.06 -1.22 -0.05
C ARG A 80 -20.06 -1.60 1.03
N ARG A 81 -18.77 -1.35 0.80
CA ARG A 81 -17.69 -1.85 1.69
C ARG A 81 -17.35 -0.88 2.83
N HIS A 82 -17.46 0.42 2.58
CA HIS A 82 -16.98 1.46 3.50
C HIS A 82 -18.07 2.44 3.96
N ASP A 83 -19.31 2.23 3.54
CA ASP A 83 -20.47 3.12 3.81
C ASP A 83 -20.18 4.58 3.42
N LEU A 84 -19.33 4.81 2.44
CA LEU A 84 -19.01 6.12 1.91
C LEU A 84 -19.73 6.36 0.59
N THR A 85 -20.59 7.37 0.54
CA THR A 85 -21.19 7.82 -0.72
C THR A 85 -20.28 8.83 -1.38
N ILE A 86 -19.80 8.51 -2.60
CA ILE A 86 -19.06 9.42 -3.47
C ILE A 86 -19.84 9.63 -4.77
N ASP A 87 -19.77 10.86 -5.31
CA ASP A 87 -20.30 11.15 -6.64
C ASP A 87 -19.25 10.67 -7.69
N PRO A 88 -19.63 9.86 -8.69
CA PRO A 88 -18.74 9.50 -9.79
C PRO A 88 -18.05 10.71 -10.45
N ALA A 89 -18.71 11.88 -10.45
CA ALA A 89 -18.13 13.13 -10.96
C ALA A 89 -16.93 13.63 -10.15
N TRP A 90 -16.68 13.15 -8.92
CA TRP A 90 -15.51 13.51 -8.11
C TRP A 90 -14.27 12.71 -8.49
N VAL A 91 -14.44 11.65 -9.28
CA VAL A 91 -13.37 10.69 -9.59
C VAL A 91 -12.55 11.15 -10.78
N SER A 92 -11.23 11.17 -10.63
CA SER A 92 -10.25 11.36 -11.70
C SER A 92 -9.39 10.09 -11.81
N PRO A 93 -9.53 9.29 -12.87
CA PRO A 93 -8.68 8.14 -13.09
C PRO A 93 -7.24 8.55 -13.34
N THR A 94 -6.28 7.75 -12.83
CA THR A 94 -4.85 7.99 -12.99
C THR A 94 -4.13 6.68 -13.34
N PRO A 95 -2.95 6.73 -14.00
CA PRO A 95 -2.15 5.54 -14.25
C PRO A 95 -1.44 5.05 -12.98
N GLY A 96 -2.24 4.57 -12.01
CA GLY A 96 -1.83 4.18 -10.66
C GLY A 96 -1.73 5.34 -9.68
N ILE A 97 -1.72 5.00 -8.38
CA ILE A 97 -1.78 5.99 -7.29
C ILE A 97 -0.52 6.85 -7.23
N VAL A 98 0.68 6.28 -7.40
CA VAL A 98 1.93 7.07 -7.32
C VAL A 98 1.97 8.17 -8.39
N SER A 99 1.49 7.90 -9.60
CA SER A 99 1.34 8.91 -10.65
C SER A 99 0.31 9.97 -10.24
N GLY A 100 -0.82 9.54 -9.66
CA GLY A 100 -1.85 10.43 -9.11
C GLY A 100 -1.29 11.38 -8.05
N LEU A 101 -0.46 10.88 -7.13
CA LEU A 101 0.21 11.70 -6.11
C LEU A 101 1.11 12.78 -6.74
N GLY A 102 1.88 12.43 -7.76
CA GLY A 102 2.70 13.41 -8.49
C GLY A 102 1.86 14.49 -9.17
N LEU A 103 0.73 14.10 -9.77
CA LEU A 103 -0.20 15.05 -10.41
C LEU A 103 -0.90 15.96 -9.38
N ILE A 104 -1.25 15.44 -8.20
CA ILE A 104 -1.79 16.24 -7.09
C ILE A 104 -0.74 17.27 -6.63
N LEU A 105 0.52 16.84 -6.41
CA LEU A 105 1.61 17.76 -6.04
C LEU A 105 1.72 18.94 -7.05
N GLN A 106 1.72 18.63 -8.34
CA GLN A 106 1.79 19.63 -9.39
C GLN A 106 0.54 20.51 -9.48
N ALA A 107 -0.61 20.03 -9.03
CA ALA A 107 -1.87 20.77 -9.08
C ALA A 107 -2.02 21.80 -7.95
N VAL A 108 -1.45 21.53 -6.77
CA VAL A 108 -1.74 22.32 -5.56
C VAL A 108 -0.51 22.80 -4.79
N THR A 109 0.70 22.52 -5.28
CA THR A 109 1.97 22.98 -4.69
C THR A 109 2.92 23.49 -5.77
N GLU A 110 3.99 24.20 -5.36
CA GLU A 110 5.05 24.69 -6.24
C GLU A 110 6.41 24.02 -5.91
N PRO A 111 7.39 24.01 -6.81
CA PRO A 111 8.76 23.58 -6.51
C PRO A 111 9.32 24.26 -5.25
N GLY A 112 9.93 23.45 -4.37
CA GLY A 112 10.46 23.90 -3.08
C GLY A 112 9.42 23.98 -1.95
N ASP A 113 8.13 23.75 -2.19
CA ASP A 113 7.15 23.56 -1.13
C ASP A 113 7.39 22.24 -0.37
N GLU A 114 6.92 22.21 0.87
CA GLU A 114 7.13 21.08 1.76
C GLU A 114 5.91 20.18 1.84
N VAL A 115 6.18 18.88 1.82
CA VAL A 115 5.22 17.79 1.96
C VAL A 115 5.51 17.06 3.27
N VAL A 116 4.53 17.02 4.15
CA VAL A 116 4.64 16.25 5.40
C VAL A 116 4.52 14.76 5.08
N LEU A 117 5.45 13.98 5.62
CA LEU A 117 5.38 12.52 5.69
C LEU A 117 5.44 12.07 7.14
N PHE A 118 4.84 10.91 7.41
CA PHE A 118 4.90 10.21 8.69
C PHE A 118 5.75 8.94 8.54
N PRO A 119 7.11 9.03 8.60
CA PRO A 119 7.96 7.85 8.52
C PRO A 119 7.85 6.99 9.81
N PRO A 120 8.10 5.64 9.69
CA PRO A 120 8.42 4.95 8.44
C PRO A 120 7.23 4.98 7.48
N ALA A 121 7.44 5.38 6.23
CA ALA A 121 6.39 5.60 5.24
C ALA A 121 6.70 4.90 3.92
N TYR A 122 5.69 4.64 3.12
CA TYR A 122 5.86 4.01 1.82
C TYR A 122 6.90 4.76 0.97
N HIS A 123 7.96 4.07 0.59
CA HIS A 123 9.16 4.66 -0.03
C HIS A 123 8.87 5.42 -1.34
N ALA A 124 7.78 5.06 -2.07
CA ALA A 124 7.43 5.76 -3.29
C ALA A 124 6.92 7.19 -3.03
N PHE A 125 6.40 7.49 -1.83
CA PHE A 125 6.04 8.87 -1.46
C PHE A 125 7.28 9.77 -1.50
N ARG A 126 8.37 9.35 -0.87
CA ARG A 126 9.63 10.12 -0.88
C ARG A 126 10.14 10.34 -2.29
N LYS A 127 10.12 9.28 -3.11
CA LYS A 127 10.59 9.34 -4.50
C LYS A 127 9.77 10.32 -5.34
N ILE A 128 8.44 10.27 -5.27
CA ILE A 128 7.59 11.14 -6.09
C ILE A 128 7.63 12.59 -5.61
N ILE A 129 7.78 12.85 -4.31
CA ILE A 129 7.94 14.21 -3.76
C ILE A 129 9.22 14.85 -4.30
N VAL A 130 10.35 14.16 -4.17
CA VAL A 130 11.65 14.66 -4.63
C VAL A 130 11.70 14.80 -6.16
N ALA A 131 11.14 13.83 -6.90
CA ALA A 131 11.08 13.88 -8.36
C ALA A 131 10.24 15.06 -8.89
N ASN A 132 9.32 15.58 -8.07
CA ASN A 132 8.56 16.78 -8.36
C ASN A 132 9.18 18.06 -7.74
N GLU A 133 10.44 18.02 -7.29
CA GLU A 133 11.16 19.18 -6.72
C GLU A 133 10.52 19.73 -5.42
N ARG A 134 9.73 18.94 -4.71
CA ARG A 134 9.20 19.30 -3.39
C ARG A 134 10.16 18.81 -2.32
N ARG A 135 10.10 19.43 -1.15
CA ARG A 135 10.89 19.04 0.02
C ARG A 135 10.06 18.16 0.94
N ILE A 136 10.71 17.27 1.64
CA ILE A 136 10.06 16.39 2.62
C ILE A 136 10.25 17.02 4.00
N LEU A 137 9.15 17.10 4.75
CA LEU A 137 9.13 17.36 6.17
C LEU A 137 8.72 16.06 6.86
N ASP A 138 9.68 15.43 7.53
CA ASP A 138 9.46 14.18 8.24
C ASP A 138 8.96 14.44 9.66
N CYS A 139 7.75 13.99 9.97
CA CYS A 139 7.23 13.89 11.33
C CYS A 139 7.15 12.40 11.69
N GLN A 140 8.18 11.88 12.36
CA GLN A 140 8.29 10.45 12.63
C GLN A 140 7.13 9.96 13.49
N LEU A 141 6.54 8.82 13.11
CA LEU A 141 5.53 8.13 13.91
C LEU A 141 6.10 7.63 15.23
N VAL A 142 5.31 7.72 16.27
CA VAL A 142 5.64 7.16 17.58
C VAL A 142 5.18 5.71 17.62
N ASN A 143 6.10 4.80 17.92
CA ASN A 143 5.75 3.39 18.17
C ASN A 143 5.24 3.26 19.60
N ASN A 144 3.93 3.11 19.73
CA ASN A 144 3.28 2.92 21.01
C ASN A 144 2.93 1.42 21.19
N GLN A 145 3.89 0.67 21.77
CA GLN A 145 3.75 -0.75 22.08
C GLN A 145 3.29 -1.63 20.90
N GLY A 146 3.89 -1.42 19.72
CA GLY A 146 3.58 -2.19 18.52
C GLY A 146 2.43 -1.62 17.68
N ARG A 147 2.02 -0.37 17.92
CA ARG A 147 1.11 0.41 17.07
C ARG A 147 1.66 1.80 16.86
N TYR A 148 1.63 2.28 15.62
CA TYR A 148 2.04 3.65 15.32
C TYR A 148 0.96 4.68 15.71
N ALA A 149 1.42 5.85 16.14
CA ALA A 149 0.61 7.03 16.40
C ALA A 149 1.24 8.28 15.77
N MET A 150 0.42 9.22 15.33
CA MET A 150 0.85 10.54 14.82
C MET A 150 1.05 11.50 15.99
N ASP A 151 2.20 12.19 16.02
CA ASP A 151 2.46 13.29 16.98
C ASP A 151 2.20 14.63 16.29
N LEU A 152 0.96 15.11 16.39
CA LEU A 152 0.55 16.37 15.76
C LEU A 152 1.11 17.59 16.50
N ASP A 153 1.44 17.48 17.77
CA ASP A 153 2.06 18.58 18.53
C ASP A 153 3.51 18.76 18.08
N ALA A 154 4.26 17.67 17.93
CA ALA A 154 5.58 17.72 17.34
C ALA A 154 5.54 18.25 15.89
N LEU A 155 4.58 17.81 15.07
CA LEU A 155 4.39 18.33 13.72
C LEU A 155 4.14 19.85 13.72
N ALA A 156 3.30 20.36 14.64
CA ALA A 156 2.99 21.78 14.72
C ALA A 156 4.23 22.67 14.89
N THR A 157 5.24 22.17 15.61
CA THR A 157 6.51 22.90 15.84
C THR A 157 7.44 22.92 14.65
N GLN A 158 7.24 22.02 13.68
CA GLN A 158 8.12 21.83 12.52
C GLN A 158 7.62 22.58 11.28
N LEU A 159 6.35 22.99 11.24
CA LEU A 159 5.75 23.63 10.07
C LEU A 159 6.44 24.95 9.71
N THR A 160 6.58 25.17 8.42
CA THR A 160 7.06 26.44 7.85
C THR A 160 6.01 27.05 6.93
N PRO A 161 6.16 28.31 6.49
CA PRO A 161 5.28 28.89 5.47
C PRO A 161 5.29 28.15 4.12
N ARG A 162 6.29 27.27 3.91
CA ARG A 162 6.41 26.43 2.72
C ARG A 162 5.67 25.09 2.87
N THR A 163 5.27 24.69 4.04
CA THR A 163 4.51 23.46 4.25
C THR A 163 3.10 23.62 3.66
N LYS A 164 2.71 22.78 2.71
CA LYS A 164 1.47 22.92 1.93
C LYS A 164 0.57 21.71 1.98
N ILE A 165 1.11 20.53 2.19
CA ILE A 165 0.38 19.28 1.98
C ILE A 165 0.88 18.18 2.92
N VAL A 166 -0.04 17.36 3.37
CA VAL A 166 0.23 16.17 4.20
C VAL A 166 -0.13 14.92 3.39
N PHE A 167 0.77 13.95 3.35
CA PHE A 167 0.49 12.62 2.81
C PHE A 167 0.27 11.62 3.94
N LEU A 168 -0.92 11.05 3.99
CA LEU A 168 -1.31 9.98 4.90
C LEU A 168 -1.44 8.66 4.12
N CYS A 169 -0.94 7.57 4.68
CA CYS A 169 -1.25 6.21 4.23
C CYS A 169 -2.25 5.58 5.19
N SER A 170 -3.44 5.20 4.72
CA SER A 170 -4.56 4.73 5.55
C SER A 170 -5.32 3.58 4.88
N PRO A 171 -5.21 2.33 5.36
CA PRO A 171 -4.33 1.82 6.42
C PRO A 171 -2.84 2.00 6.15
N HIS A 172 -2.06 2.03 7.22
CA HIS A 172 -0.66 2.41 7.16
C HIS A 172 0.25 1.28 6.61
N ASN A 173 1.12 1.62 5.68
CA ASN A 173 2.20 0.78 5.19
C ASN A 173 3.55 1.50 5.46
N PRO A 174 4.47 0.90 6.25
CA PRO A 174 4.60 -0.55 6.52
C PRO A 174 3.94 -1.06 7.80
N GLY A 175 3.51 -0.23 8.74
CA GLY A 175 3.14 -0.64 10.11
C GLY A 175 1.81 -1.38 10.26
N GLY A 176 0.99 -1.50 9.21
CA GLY A 176 -0.30 -2.20 9.25
C GLY A 176 -1.38 -1.54 10.12
N THR A 177 -1.14 -0.35 10.63
CA THR A 177 -2.07 0.36 11.53
C THR A 177 -3.33 0.80 10.79
N VAL A 178 -4.49 0.49 11.34
CA VAL A 178 -5.77 1.11 10.99
C VAL A 178 -5.97 2.34 11.87
N TRP A 179 -6.02 3.51 11.26
CA TRP A 179 -6.25 4.76 11.98
C TRP A 179 -7.71 4.83 12.46
N SER A 180 -7.91 5.22 13.71
CA SER A 180 -9.24 5.44 14.27
C SER A 180 -9.90 6.67 13.65
N PRO A 181 -11.26 6.76 13.66
CA PRO A 181 -11.95 7.97 13.21
C PRO A 181 -11.49 9.25 13.95
N ASP A 182 -11.11 9.14 15.23
CA ASP A 182 -10.65 10.29 16.00
C ASP A 182 -9.24 10.74 15.59
N GLU A 183 -8.31 9.81 15.30
CA GLU A 183 -6.99 10.13 14.75
C GLU A 183 -7.11 10.80 13.38
N LEU A 184 -7.99 10.29 12.50
CA LEU A 184 -8.25 10.88 11.20
C LEU A 184 -8.85 12.28 11.31
N ARG A 185 -9.82 12.47 12.23
CA ARG A 185 -10.43 13.77 12.49
C ARG A 185 -9.42 14.76 13.05
N ALA A 186 -8.59 14.32 14.01
CA ALA A 186 -7.53 15.17 14.56
C ALA A 186 -6.56 15.67 13.48
N LEU A 187 -6.10 14.78 12.58
CA LEU A 187 -5.25 15.16 11.46
C LEU A 187 -5.97 16.09 10.48
N ALA A 188 -7.22 15.83 10.14
CA ALA A 188 -8.02 16.64 9.25
C ALA A 188 -8.22 18.06 9.79
N THR A 189 -8.59 18.18 11.10
CA THR A 189 -8.72 19.46 11.79
C THR A 189 -7.38 20.20 11.81
N PHE A 190 -6.29 19.51 12.13
CA PHE A 190 -4.94 20.07 12.10
C PHE A 190 -4.60 20.68 10.72
N CYS A 191 -4.93 19.97 9.64
CA CYS A 191 -4.71 20.43 8.26
C CYS A 191 -5.60 21.65 7.94
N ALA A 192 -6.89 21.60 8.30
CA ALA A 192 -7.84 22.66 8.02
C ALA A 192 -7.46 23.99 8.71
N GLU A 193 -7.07 23.93 10.00
CA GLU A 193 -6.65 25.09 10.79
C GLU A 193 -5.37 25.77 10.26
N ARG A 194 -4.54 25.01 9.53
CA ARG A 194 -3.22 25.46 9.04
C ARG A 194 -3.16 25.64 7.52
N ASP A 195 -4.31 25.64 6.86
CA ASP A 195 -4.43 25.83 5.41
C ASP A 195 -3.68 24.78 4.59
N LEU A 196 -3.53 23.55 5.11
CA LEU A 196 -2.84 22.44 4.46
C LEU A 196 -3.82 21.58 3.64
N TYR A 197 -3.35 21.10 2.49
CA TYR A 197 -4.04 20.01 1.79
C TYR A 197 -3.75 18.68 2.48
N LEU A 198 -4.71 17.77 2.43
CA LEU A 198 -4.56 16.39 2.89
C LEU A 198 -4.73 15.42 1.72
N VAL A 199 -3.76 14.56 1.53
CA VAL A 199 -3.86 13.40 0.62
C VAL A 199 -3.92 12.14 1.47
N SER A 200 -5.03 11.43 1.40
CA SER A 200 -5.21 10.14 2.03
C SER A 200 -5.04 9.04 0.99
N ASP A 201 -3.92 8.33 1.04
CA ASP A 201 -3.71 7.12 0.24
C ASP A 201 -4.39 5.94 0.93
N GLU A 202 -5.58 5.59 0.42
CA GLU A 202 -6.43 4.54 0.96
C GLU A 202 -6.38 3.25 0.11
N ILE A 203 -5.26 3.02 -0.60
CA ILE A 203 -5.10 1.86 -1.50
C ILE A 203 -5.22 0.50 -0.78
N HIS A 204 -5.05 0.46 0.54
CA HIS A 204 -5.18 -0.74 1.37
C HIS A 204 -6.52 -0.83 2.12
N CYS A 205 -7.48 0.06 1.86
CA CYS A 205 -8.74 0.18 2.62
C CYS A 205 -9.54 -1.12 2.75
N ASP A 206 -9.49 -1.98 1.74
CA ASP A 206 -10.22 -3.26 1.71
C ASP A 206 -9.50 -4.41 2.44
N LEU A 207 -8.23 -4.22 2.80
CA LEU A 207 -7.36 -5.27 3.33
C LEU A 207 -7.23 -5.13 4.86
N VAL A 208 -8.35 -5.24 5.54
CA VAL A 208 -8.48 -5.05 7.00
C VAL A 208 -8.95 -6.33 7.65
N TYR A 209 -8.30 -6.72 8.74
CA TYR A 209 -8.54 -7.97 9.45
C TYR A 209 -9.70 -7.88 10.45
N SER A 210 -10.17 -9.03 10.92
CA SER A 210 -11.28 -9.14 11.86
C SER A 210 -11.01 -8.32 13.14
N GLY A 211 -12.07 -7.71 13.68
CA GLY A 211 -11.97 -6.81 14.84
C GLY A 211 -11.57 -5.37 14.51
N HIS A 212 -11.19 -5.08 13.26
CA HIS A 212 -10.85 -3.74 12.79
C HIS A 212 -11.75 -3.29 11.64
N LYS A 213 -11.86 -1.97 11.45
CA LYS A 213 -12.63 -1.39 10.36
C LYS A 213 -11.91 -0.16 9.82
N HIS A 214 -11.64 -0.15 8.52
CA HIS A 214 -11.21 1.07 7.86
C HIS A 214 -12.33 2.10 7.84
N THR A 215 -12.01 3.32 8.22
CA THR A 215 -12.89 4.48 8.05
C THR A 215 -12.26 5.39 7.00
N PRO A 216 -12.91 5.64 5.86
CA PRO A 216 -12.41 6.61 4.90
C PRO A 216 -12.22 7.98 5.53
N THR A 217 -11.14 8.67 5.21
CA THR A 217 -10.84 9.99 5.79
C THR A 217 -11.96 11.00 5.56
N LEU A 218 -12.60 10.96 4.39
CA LEU A 218 -13.76 11.81 4.09
C LEU A 218 -14.97 11.51 4.99
N ALA A 219 -15.16 10.24 5.39
CA ALA A 219 -16.25 9.86 6.29
C ALA A 219 -15.95 10.24 7.74
N ALA A 220 -14.68 10.11 8.16
CA ALA A 220 -14.25 10.49 9.51
C ALA A 220 -14.30 12.00 9.75
N ALA A 221 -13.98 12.80 8.72
CA ALA A 221 -13.82 14.24 8.80
C ALA A 221 -14.35 14.93 7.53
N PRO A 222 -15.68 15.02 7.32
CA PRO A 222 -16.24 15.63 6.11
C PRO A 222 -15.90 17.13 5.97
N GLU A 223 -15.53 17.81 7.04
CA GLU A 223 -15.11 19.22 7.05
C GLU A 223 -13.84 19.47 6.26
N ILE A 224 -12.95 18.47 6.07
CA ILE A 224 -11.73 18.61 5.26
C ILE A 224 -12.00 18.48 3.75
N ALA A 225 -13.22 18.17 3.33
CA ALA A 225 -13.57 17.90 1.93
C ALA A 225 -13.07 18.96 0.93
N ALA A 226 -13.05 20.25 1.36
CA ALA A 226 -12.55 21.33 0.52
C ALA A 226 -11.04 21.24 0.20
N ARG A 227 -10.27 20.41 0.93
CA ARG A 227 -8.81 20.31 0.86
C ARG A 227 -8.31 18.87 0.77
N LEU A 228 -9.23 17.89 0.61
CA LEU A 228 -8.92 16.47 0.61
C LEU A 228 -8.82 15.91 -0.80
N PHE A 229 -7.79 15.10 -1.01
CA PHE A 229 -7.73 14.10 -2.06
C PHE A 229 -7.69 12.71 -1.42
N THR A 230 -8.61 11.84 -1.77
CA THR A 230 -8.57 10.42 -1.41
C THR A 230 -8.08 9.62 -2.62
N CYS A 231 -7.06 8.79 -2.42
CA CYS A 231 -6.51 7.94 -3.47
C CYS A 231 -6.89 6.48 -3.21
N VAL A 232 -7.60 5.86 -4.15
CA VAL A 232 -8.08 4.47 -4.04
C VAL A 232 -7.81 3.68 -5.31
N ALA A 233 -7.62 2.37 -5.20
CA ALA A 233 -7.44 1.51 -6.36
C ALA A 233 -7.82 0.06 -6.05
N ALA A 234 -8.39 -0.64 -7.02
CA ALA A 234 -8.66 -2.08 -6.99
C ALA A 234 -7.37 -2.93 -7.00
N THR A 235 -6.22 -2.30 -7.27
CA THR A 235 -4.97 -3.01 -7.61
C THR A 235 -4.36 -3.78 -6.44
N LYS A 236 -4.51 -3.31 -5.20
CA LYS A 236 -4.09 -4.06 -4.02
C LYS A 236 -5.15 -5.05 -3.56
N THR A 237 -6.40 -4.63 -3.58
CA THR A 237 -7.56 -5.43 -3.19
C THR A 237 -7.63 -6.75 -3.98
N PHE A 238 -7.48 -6.69 -5.30
CA PHE A 238 -7.70 -7.82 -6.21
C PHE A 238 -6.43 -8.32 -6.92
N ASN A 239 -5.25 -7.95 -6.42
CA ASN A 239 -3.96 -8.35 -7.01
C ASN A 239 -3.79 -7.93 -8.48
N LEU A 240 -4.11 -6.69 -8.80
CA LEU A 240 -4.12 -6.13 -10.16
C LEU A 240 -3.04 -5.04 -10.36
N ALA A 241 -1.90 -5.12 -9.67
CA ALA A 241 -0.87 -4.09 -9.74
C ALA A 241 -0.41 -3.78 -11.18
N GLY A 242 -0.37 -4.79 -12.04
CA GLY A 242 -0.02 -4.65 -13.45
C GLY A 242 -1.05 -3.90 -14.31
N ALA A 243 -2.28 -3.70 -13.82
CA ALA A 243 -3.31 -2.92 -14.51
C ALA A 243 -2.96 -1.44 -14.61
N HIS A 244 -2.15 -0.92 -13.68
CA HIS A 244 -1.74 0.48 -13.62
C HIS A 244 -2.91 1.47 -13.68
N VAL A 245 -3.98 1.22 -12.92
CA VAL A 245 -5.15 2.09 -12.80
C VAL A 245 -5.41 2.42 -11.33
N GLY A 246 -5.61 3.69 -11.04
CA GLY A 246 -6.02 4.20 -9.74
C GLY A 246 -7.00 5.35 -9.90
N ALA A 247 -7.56 5.80 -8.79
CA ALA A 247 -8.45 6.94 -8.71
C ALA A 247 -7.96 7.96 -7.70
N CYS A 248 -7.99 9.23 -8.08
CA CYS A 248 -7.96 10.36 -7.15
C CYS A 248 -9.36 10.91 -7.05
N VAL A 249 -9.89 11.00 -5.84
CA VAL A 249 -11.26 11.45 -5.55
C VAL A 249 -11.20 12.74 -4.76
N THR A 250 -11.89 13.78 -5.21
CA THR A 250 -12.07 15.03 -4.47
C THR A 250 -13.46 15.61 -4.75
N SER A 251 -14.18 15.98 -3.69
CA SER A 251 -15.50 16.60 -3.82
C SER A 251 -15.44 18.08 -4.12
N ASN A 252 -14.24 18.71 -4.03
CA ASN A 252 -14.06 20.11 -4.37
C ASN A 252 -13.88 20.29 -5.89
N PRO A 253 -14.84 20.94 -6.59
CA PRO A 253 -14.78 21.10 -8.05
C PRO A 253 -13.54 21.89 -8.52
N ALA A 254 -13.06 22.84 -7.71
CA ALA A 254 -11.88 23.63 -8.05
C ALA A 254 -10.59 22.80 -7.98
N LEU A 255 -10.47 21.93 -6.98
CA LEU A 255 -9.34 20.98 -6.86
C LEU A 255 -9.39 19.95 -7.99
N LYS A 256 -10.59 19.39 -8.25
CA LYS A 256 -10.77 18.47 -9.37
C LYS A 256 -10.35 19.09 -10.70
N LYS A 257 -10.80 20.32 -10.99
CA LYS A 257 -10.42 21.02 -12.21
C LYS A 257 -8.89 21.20 -12.33
N LYS A 258 -8.20 21.53 -11.22
CA LYS A 258 -6.74 21.65 -11.21
C LYS A 258 -6.06 20.30 -11.51
N LEU A 259 -6.53 19.22 -10.89
CA LEU A 259 -6.00 17.86 -11.10
C LEU A 259 -6.22 17.40 -12.53
N ASP A 260 -7.45 17.54 -13.06
CA ASP A 260 -7.81 17.14 -14.43
C ASP A 260 -7.00 17.92 -15.48
N ALA A 261 -6.73 19.20 -15.22
CA ALA A 261 -5.86 20.01 -16.08
C ALA A 261 -4.41 19.47 -16.11
N ARG A 262 -3.88 18.97 -14.98
CA ARG A 262 -2.55 18.33 -14.94
C ARG A 262 -2.54 16.98 -15.64
N ILE A 263 -3.58 16.17 -15.45
CA ILE A 263 -3.76 14.90 -16.18
C ILE A 263 -3.73 15.15 -17.70
N GLY A 264 -4.52 16.14 -18.17
CA GLY A 264 -4.56 16.51 -19.59
C GLY A 264 -3.23 17.03 -20.12
N ALA A 265 -2.58 17.94 -19.39
CA ALA A 265 -1.28 18.50 -19.75
C ALA A 265 -0.14 17.47 -19.79
N SER A 266 -0.28 16.38 -19.05
CA SER A 266 0.66 15.26 -19.05
C SER A 266 0.37 14.20 -20.12
N GLY A 267 -0.66 14.38 -20.94
CA GLY A 267 -1.07 13.41 -21.96
C GLY A 267 -1.69 12.12 -21.40
N LEU A 268 -2.15 12.14 -20.14
CA LEU A 268 -2.64 10.96 -19.42
C LEU A 268 -4.17 10.81 -19.47
N GLY A 269 -4.85 11.55 -20.36
CA GLY A 269 -6.30 11.45 -20.56
C GLY A 269 -6.75 10.25 -21.41
N SER A 270 -5.82 9.44 -21.90
CA SER A 270 -6.12 8.18 -22.59
C SER A 270 -5.84 7.00 -21.64
N TYR A 271 -6.88 6.24 -21.32
CA TYR A 271 -6.81 5.21 -20.29
C TYR A 271 -6.47 3.84 -20.86
N ASN A 272 -5.80 2.99 -20.05
CA ASN A 272 -5.57 1.59 -20.37
C ASN A 272 -6.88 0.80 -20.30
N GLY A 273 -7.48 0.47 -21.43
CA GLY A 273 -8.78 -0.22 -21.51
C GLY A 273 -8.78 -1.57 -20.78
N PHE A 274 -7.72 -2.37 -20.89
CA PHE A 274 -7.59 -3.62 -20.14
C PHE A 274 -7.54 -3.40 -18.62
N GLY A 275 -6.81 -2.36 -18.20
CA GLY A 275 -6.74 -1.98 -16.80
C GLY A 275 -8.08 -1.48 -16.26
N MET A 276 -8.82 -0.69 -17.05
CA MET A 276 -10.16 -0.22 -16.69
C MET A 276 -11.12 -1.40 -16.56
N ALA A 277 -11.17 -2.30 -17.54
CA ALA A 277 -12.02 -3.49 -17.50
C ALA A 277 -11.69 -4.41 -16.31
N ALA A 278 -10.42 -4.65 -16.03
CA ALA A 278 -9.98 -5.48 -14.92
C ALA A 278 -10.40 -4.89 -13.56
N THR A 279 -10.19 -3.60 -13.35
CA THR A 279 -10.47 -2.93 -12.07
C THR A 279 -11.96 -2.74 -11.84
N GLU A 280 -12.74 -2.41 -12.90
CA GLU A 280 -14.20 -2.37 -12.84
C GLU A 280 -14.78 -3.74 -12.49
N ALA A 281 -14.33 -4.80 -13.15
CA ALA A 281 -14.77 -6.17 -12.86
C ALA A 281 -14.43 -6.59 -11.42
N GLY A 282 -13.26 -6.18 -10.90
CA GLY A 282 -12.88 -6.39 -9.52
C GLY A 282 -13.90 -5.82 -8.53
N TRP A 283 -14.26 -4.56 -8.68
CA TRP A 283 -15.28 -3.90 -7.83
C TRP A 283 -16.69 -4.47 -8.00
N ARG A 284 -17.05 -4.90 -9.20
CA ARG A 284 -18.40 -5.44 -9.45
C ARG A 284 -18.57 -6.90 -9.00
N THR A 285 -17.53 -7.71 -9.06
CA THR A 285 -17.65 -9.17 -8.92
C THR A 285 -16.69 -9.80 -7.91
N GLY A 286 -15.74 -9.05 -7.36
CA GLY A 286 -14.64 -9.58 -6.55
C GLY A 286 -14.96 -9.71 -5.06
N GLU A 287 -16.14 -9.32 -4.59
CA GLU A 287 -16.43 -9.19 -3.15
C GLU A 287 -16.28 -10.53 -2.41
N ALA A 288 -16.91 -11.60 -2.90
CA ALA A 288 -16.81 -12.92 -2.27
C ALA A 288 -15.37 -13.48 -2.29
N TRP A 289 -14.61 -13.20 -3.37
CA TRP A 289 -13.19 -13.59 -3.44
C TRP A 289 -12.37 -12.83 -2.39
N LEU A 290 -12.64 -11.55 -2.19
CA LEU A 290 -11.96 -10.73 -1.17
C LEU A 290 -12.25 -11.25 0.24
N ASP A 291 -13.50 -11.60 0.54
CA ASP A 291 -13.88 -12.12 1.85
C ASP A 291 -13.16 -13.44 2.16
N GLU A 292 -13.07 -14.35 1.18
CA GLU A 292 -12.28 -15.58 1.32
C GLU A 292 -10.77 -15.29 1.46
N LEU A 293 -10.25 -14.31 0.71
CA LEU A 293 -8.85 -13.88 0.79
C LEU A 293 -8.51 -13.34 2.17
N LEU A 294 -9.36 -12.48 2.75
CA LEU A 294 -9.11 -11.88 4.07
C LEU A 294 -8.98 -12.94 5.16
N VAL A 295 -9.85 -13.95 5.15
CA VAL A 295 -9.75 -15.09 6.06
C VAL A 295 -8.41 -15.83 5.90
N TYR A 296 -7.98 -16.04 4.66
CA TYR A 296 -6.72 -16.72 4.37
C TYR A 296 -5.49 -15.88 4.80
N LEU A 297 -5.50 -14.58 4.50
CA LEU A 297 -4.42 -13.67 4.88
C LEU A 297 -4.34 -13.49 6.40
N GLU A 298 -5.47 -13.43 7.09
CA GLU A 298 -5.51 -13.34 8.54
C GLU A 298 -4.87 -14.58 9.19
N ALA A 299 -5.19 -15.77 8.68
CA ALA A 299 -4.56 -17.00 9.15
C ALA A 299 -3.05 -17.08 8.79
N ASN A 300 -2.59 -16.48 7.68
CA ASN A 300 -1.16 -16.34 7.38
C ASN A 300 -0.48 -15.37 8.34
N ARG A 301 -1.12 -14.22 8.67
CA ARG A 301 -0.64 -13.27 9.67
C ARG A 301 -0.48 -13.94 11.04
N ASP A 302 -1.52 -14.64 11.51
CA ASP A 302 -1.52 -15.27 12.82
C ASP A 302 -0.43 -16.34 12.93
N LEU A 303 -0.25 -17.13 11.86
CA LEU A 303 0.85 -18.09 11.77
C LEU A 303 2.22 -17.40 11.84
N PHE A 304 2.41 -16.32 11.06
CA PHE A 304 3.66 -15.58 11.04
C PHE A 304 3.95 -14.94 12.39
N ASP A 305 2.99 -14.23 12.99
CA ASP A 305 3.15 -13.56 14.28
C ASP A 305 3.43 -14.55 15.43
N THR A 306 2.85 -15.76 15.35
CA THR A 306 3.09 -16.81 16.35
C THR A 306 4.50 -17.39 16.27
N LEU A 307 5.05 -17.53 15.07
CA LEU A 307 6.31 -18.25 14.85
C LEU A 307 7.54 -17.35 14.66
N ILE A 308 7.37 -16.06 14.40
CA ILE A 308 8.50 -15.19 14.04
C ILE A 308 9.52 -15.02 15.17
N GLU A 309 9.08 -14.94 16.44
CA GLU A 309 9.98 -14.82 17.59
C GLU A 309 10.73 -16.13 17.83
N ASP A 310 10.07 -17.28 17.62
CA ASP A 310 10.72 -18.59 17.67
C ASP A 310 11.69 -18.78 16.51
N ALA A 311 11.33 -18.32 15.32
CA ALA A 311 12.16 -18.41 14.12
C ALA A 311 13.40 -17.50 14.20
N ALA A 312 13.26 -16.31 14.77
CA ALA A 312 14.36 -15.35 14.93
C ALA A 312 14.29 -14.75 16.35
N PRO A 313 14.97 -15.35 17.35
CA PRO A 313 14.91 -14.94 18.75
C PRO A 313 15.20 -13.44 18.91
N GLY A 314 14.29 -12.74 19.57
CA GLY A 314 14.32 -11.30 19.77
C GLY A 314 13.71 -10.48 18.64
N ALA A 315 13.28 -11.10 17.54
CA ALA A 315 12.49 -10.41 16.51
C ALA A 315 11.02 -10.25 16.99
N ARG A 316 10.39 -9.12 16.62
CA ARG A 316 8.99 -8.85 17.00
C ARG A 316 8.23 -8.28 15.81
N SER A 317 7.15 -8.95 15.42
CA SER A 317 6.20 -8.40 14.46
C SER A 317 5.40 -7.26 15.09
N MET A 318 5.27 -6.14 14.36
CA MET A 318 4.30 -5.12 14.73
C MET A 318 2.89 -5.67 14.51
N ARG A 319 1.95 -5.28 15.39
CA ARG A 319 0.55 -5.67 15.25
C ARG A 319 0.02 -5.25 13.88
N LEU A 320 -0.42 -6.25 13.10
CA LEU A 320 -0.93 -6.05 11.74
C LEU A 320 -2.47 -6.02 11.78
N ASP A 321 -3.05 -4.82 11.85
CA ASP A 321 -4.51 -4.62 11.79
C ASP A 321 -5.04 -4.70 10.36
N ALA A 322 -4.17 -4.39 9.37
CA ALA A 322 -4.50 -4.32 7.95
C ALA A 322 -3.28 -4.57 7.07
N THR A 323 -3.49 -4.66 5.77
CA THR A 323 -2.50 -4.99 4.74
C THR A 323 -2.10 -6.48 4.80
N TYR A 324 -1.19 -6.88 3.94
CA TYR A 324 -0.53 -8.20 3.99
C TYR A 324 1.00 -8.05 4.13
N LEU A 325 1.43 -6.95 4.76
CA LEU A 325 2.83 -6.53 4.82
C LEU A 325 3.27 -6.49 6.28
N ALA A 326 3.81 -7.61 6.78
CA ALA A 326 4.31 -7.67 8.14
C ALA A 326 5.56 -6.81 8.32
N TRP A 327 5.56 -5.98 9.36
CA TRP A 327 6.64 -5.08 9.72
C TRP A 327 7.30 -5.60 10.99
N VAL A 328 8.55 -6.09 10.87
CA VAL A 328 9.24 -6.84 11.92
C VAL A 328 10.46 -6.09 12.41
N ASP A 329 10.51 -5.85 13.72
CA ASP A 329 11.67 -5.31 14.42
C ASP A 329 12.63 -6.43 14.80
N PHE A 330 13.89 -6.30 14.42
CA PHE A 330 14.98 -7.22 14.76
C PHE A 330 15.95 -6.62 15.78
N SER A 331 15.67 -5.45 16.36
CA SER A 331 16.57 -4.82 17.33
C SER A 331 16.85 -5.69 18.56
N GLY A 332 15.86 -6.48 18.97
CA GLY A 332 15.98 -7.42 20.10
C GLY A 332 16.90 -8.62 19.85
N THR A 333 17.32 -8.87 18.60
CA THR A 333 18.25 -9.96 18.27
C THR A 333 19.69 -9.70 18.71
N GLY A 334 20.01 -8.45 19.04
CA GLY A 334 21.39 -8.02 19.35
C GLY A 334 22.33 -7.93 18.13
N LEU A 335 21.82 -8.19 16.92
CA LEU A 335 22.59 -8.10 15.67
C LEU A 335 22.54 -6.69 15.07
N ALA A 336 23.58 -6.32 14.34
CA ALA A 336 23.51 -5.12 13.50
C ALA A 336 22.48 -5.31 12.37
N SER A 337 21.85 -4.22 11.93
CA SER A 337 20.81 -4.26 10.87
C SER A 337 21.31 -4.88 9.56
N THR A 338 22.61 -4.65 9.22
CA THR A 338 23.27 -5.27 8.06
C THR A 338 23.36 -6.78 8.20
N ASP A 339 23.67 -7.28 9.40
CA ASP A 339 23.82 -8.71 9.68
C ASP A 339 22.46 -9.41 9.62
N VAL A 340 21.40 -8.77 10.12
CA VAL A 340 20.02 -9.25 10.00
C VAL A 340 19.63 -9.36 8.53
N ALA A 341 19.82 -8.29 7.76
CA ALA A 341 19.50 -8.28 6.33
C ALA A 341 20.28 -9.37 5.57
N ASP A 342 21.57 -9.54 5.87
CA ASP A 342 22.42 -10.56 5.28
C ASP A 342 22.00 -11.99 5.66
N ARG A 343 21.60 -12.23 6.91
CA ARG A 343 21.08 -13.55 7.34
C ARG A 343 19.81 -13.90 6.61
N VAL A 344 18.85 -12.98 6.56
CA VAL A 344 17.58 -13.18 5.84
C VAL A 344 17.83 -13.41 4.34
N ALA A 345 18.69 -12.61 3.73
CA ALA A 345 18.98 -12.70 2.30
C ALA A 345 19.83 -13.93 1.93
N LYS A 346 20.96 -14.15 2.65
CA LYS A 346 21.98 -15.11 2.23
C LYS A 346 21.81 -16.48 2.85
N ARG A 347 21.39 -16.56 4.15
CA ARG A 347 21.20 -17.83 4.82
C ARG A 347 19.79 -18.36 4.61
N ALA A 348 18.75 -17.56 4.89
CA ALA A 348 17.37 -17.97 4.67
C ALA A 348 16.96 -17.96 3.19
N ARG A 349 17.71 -17.26 2.34
CA ARG A 349 17.38 -17.05 0.91
C ARG A 349 16.00 -16.43 0.72
N ILE A 350 15.69 -15.44 1.56
CA ILE A 350 14.44 -14.68 1.53
C ILE A 350 14.77 -13.23 1.19
N PHE A 351 14.05 -12.64 0.25
CA PHE A 351 14.14 -11.21 -0.02
C PHE A 351 12.96 -10.47 0.61
N ALA A 352 13.16 -9.87 1.78
CA ALA A 352 12.27 -8.91 2.42
C ALA A 352 12.70 -7.47 2.09
N SER A 353 11.80 -6.50 2.27
CA SER A 353 12.14 -5.08 2.05
C SER A 353 12.91 -4.53 3.26
N PRO A 354 14.14 -4.01 3.08
CA PRO A 354 14.87 -3.36 4.16
C PRO A 354 14.15 -2.12 4.70
N GLY A 355 14.13 -1.98 6.01
CA GLY A 355 13.37 -0.93 6.67
C GLY A 355 13.89 0.48 6.40
N GLN A 356 15.19 0.66 6.15
CA GLN A 356 15.77 1.95 5.78
C GLN A 356 15.12 2.58 4.54
N GLN A 357 14.53 1.77 3.65
CA GLN A 357 13.81 2.28 2.48
C GLN A 357 12.56 3.09 2.85
N PHE A 358 12.02 2.89 4.06
CA PHE A 358 10.81 3.56 4.53
C PHE A 358 11.10 4.88 5.28
N GLY A 359 12.38 5.25 5.40
CA GLY A 359 12.82 6.48 6.04
C GLY A 359 13.18 6.31 7.53
N PRO A 360 13.24 7.41 8.29
CA PRO A 360 13.59 7.39 9.71
C PRO A 360 12.75 6.38 10.50
N GLY A 361 13.38 5.70 11.47
CA GLY A 361 12.74 4.69 12.31
C GLY A 361 12.67 3.29 11.70
N GLY A 362 13.29 3.07 10.52
CA GLY A 362 13.27 1.76 9.85
C GLY A 362 14.56 0.93 9.97
N ASP A 363 15.59 1.39 10.71
CA ASP A 363 16.94 0.82 10.62
C ASP A 363 17.05 -0.67 11.00
N SER A 364 16.35 -1.11 12.04
CA SER A 364 16.37 -2.53 12.48
C SER A 364 15.18 -3.34 11.97
N TRP A 365 14.43 -2.78 11.04
CA TRP A 365 13.17 -3.38 10.58
C TRP A 365 13.31 -4.03 9.21
N LEU A 366 12.51 -5.07 8.99
CA LEU A 366 12.26 -5.67 7.67
C LEU A 366 10.76 -5.78 7.45
N ARG A 367 10.32 -5.57 6.18
CA ARG A 367 8.93 -5.78 5.79
C ARG A 367 8.78 -7.03 4.96
N PHE A 368 7.92 -7.95 5.40
CA PHE A 368 7.61 -9.22 4.73
C PHE A 368 6.22 -9.18 4.10
N ASN A 369 6.11 -9.63 2.87
CA ASN A 369 4.82 -9.84 2.20
C ASN A 369 4.28 -11.22 2.54
N LEU A 370 3.13 -11.28 3.23
CA LEU A 370 2.46 -12.51 3.66
C LEU A 370 1.42 -13.03 2.65
N ALA A 371 1.16 -12.30 1.56
CA ALA A 371 0.20 -12.68 0.51
C ALA A 371 0.82 -13.71 -0.45
N THR A 372 1.14 -14.87 0.09
CA THR A 372 1.71 -16.02 -0.61
C THR A 372 1.02 -17.31 -0.12
N PRO A 373 1.00 -18.40 -0.90
CA PRO A 373 0.50 -19.69 -0.46
C PRO A 373 1.14 -20.12 0.86
N ARG A 374 0.33 -20.66 1.78
CA ARG A 374 0.80 -21.08 3.12
C ARG A 374 2.00 -22.00 3.10
N PRO A 375 2.13 -22.98 2.17
CA PRO A 375 3.34 -23.80 2.10
C PRO A 375 4.62 -22.98 1.89
N ILE A 376 4.56 -21.89 1.12
CA ILE A 376 5.71 -20.98 0.92
C ILE A 376 6.00 -20.19 2.20
N LEU A 377 4.98 -19.75 2.92
CA LEU A 377 5.14 -19.04 4.19
C LEU A 377 5.76 -19.93 5.26
N VAL A 378 5.32 -21.17 5.36
CA VAL A 378 5.88 -22.18 6.29
C VAL A 378 7.34 -22.47 5.96
N ASP A 379 7.68 -22.65 4.68
CA ASP A 379 9.08 -22.83 4.24
C ASP A 379 9.93 -21.57 4.59
N ALA A 380 9.40 -20.37 4.39
CA ALA A 380 10.10 -19.16 4.75
C ALA A 380 10.40 -19.07 6.25
N LEU A 381 9.44 -19.41 7.11
CA LEU A 381 9.63 -19.43 8.57
C LEU A 381 10.66 -20.47 9.00
N ALA A 382 10.62 -21.69 8.44
CA ALA A 382 11.63 -22.73 8.71
C ALA A 382 13.04 -22.28 8.32
N ARG A 383 13.19 -21.61 7.18
CA ARG A 383 14.49 -21.06 6.74
C ARG A 383 14.97 -19.89 7.62
N LEU A 384 14.07 -19.06 8.15
CA LEU A 384 14.44 -18.06 9.15
C LEU A 384 14.92 -18.75 10.43
N GLU A 385 14.23 -19.80 10.86
CA GLU A 385 14.61 -20.60 12.02
C GLU A 385 16.05 -21.15 11.91
N ASP A 386 16.39 -21.74 10.78
CA ASP A 386 17.75 -22.21 10.49
C ASP A 386 18.76 -21.07 10.43
N ALA A 387 18.40 -19.94 9.84
CA ALA A 387 19.32 -18.80 9.67
C ALA A 387 19.67 -18.09 10.98
N PHE A 388 18.83 -18.20 12.00
CA PHE A 388 19.01 -17.58 13.33
C PHE A 388 19.23 -18.63 14.45
N ALA A 389 19.49 -19.90 14.10
CA ALA A 389 19.63 -21.00 15.07
C ALA A 389 20.74 -20.76 16.12
N ASP A 390 21.83 -20.04 15.74
CA ASP A 390 22.94 -19.70 16.63
C ASP A 390 22.55 -18.76 17.77
N LEU A 391 21.49 -17.97 17.63
CA LEU A 391 21.00 -17.10 18.70
C LEU A 391 20.27 -17.86 19.83
N ARG A 392 19.85 -19.10 19.58
CA ARG A 392 19.23 -19.98 20.60
C ARG A 392 20.28 -20.66 21.47
N SER A 393 21.47 -20.89 20.93
CA SER A 393 22.54 -21.65 21.59
C SER A 393 23.32 -20.85 22.63
N GLY A 394 23.02 -19.55 22.75
CA GLY A 394 23.69 -18.61 23.67
C GLY A 394 22.90 -18.27 24.93
N GLN A 395 21.76 -18.98 25.20
CA GLN A 395 20.98 -18.84 26.44
C GLN A 395 21.35 -19.89 27.47
#